data_575101057b00cabc0f226f9c5660d100
#
_entry.id   575101057b00cabc0f226f9c5660d100
#
_cell.length_a   1.000
_cell.length_b   1.000
_cell.length_c   1.000
_cell.angle_alpha   90.00
_cell.angle_beta   90.00
_cell.angle_gamma   90.00
#
_symmetry.space_group_name_H-M   'P 1'
#
loop_
_entity.id
_entity.type
_entity.pdbx_description
1 polymer ?
#
loop_
_entity_poly.entity_id
_entity_poly.type
_entity_poly.pdbx_seq_one_letter_code
_entity_poly.pdbx_strand_id
1 'polypeptide(L)'
;MIIDPKKMNVRLRQEAIIRSLRRNGSSTIAELAGQVGASRSTLLRDINALREQGFVIRSEPGRGGGLQLDPRSVQTAPRLSVIEVFALLISVASMRAAGNLPFSSVADTGLAKIEKALPSDKIRDLRHFLDCLYIGELAPQVDRTNIGTMDPALLPEFEAAFLQRLHLRFNYRDAKGESSTRVVEPQAMLILPPLWYLVAWDPAREDFRHFRMDRIREPYCIEGTTFRKRNVVFDDGVRPLDNSRR
;
A
#
# COMPACT_ATOMS: atom_id res chain seq x y z
N MET A 1 -3.54 21.89 8.45
CA MET A 1 -4.93 21.56 8.84
C MET A 1 -4.92 21.22 10.33
N ILE A 2 -5.38 22.12 11.17
CA ILE A 2 -5.40 21.95 12.65
C ILE A 2 -6.65 21.10 12.95
N ILE A 3 -6.42 19.86 13.38
CA ILE A 3 -7.52 18.97 13.78
C ILE A 3 -8.06 19.44 15.12
N ASP A 4 -9.36 19.68 15.23
CA ASP A 4 -10.03 20.05 16.49
C ASP A 4 -9.80 18.93 17.54
N PRO A 5 -9.12 19.24 18.67
CA PRO A 5 -8.77 18.22 19.67
C PRO A 5 -9.99 17.51 20.29
N LYS A 6 -11.17 18.13 20.27
CA LYS A 6 -12.41 17.56 20.85
C LYS A 6 -13.05 16.45 20.01
N LYS A 7 -12.61 16.23 18.77
CA LYS A 7 -13.14 15.19 17.85
C LYS A 7 -12.15 14.09 17.52
N MET A 8 -11.02 14.04 18.21
CA MET A 8 -9.99 13.04 17.93
C MET A 8 -10.43 11.65 18.42
N ASN A 9 -10.50 10.68 17.50
CA ASN A 9 -10.80 9.30 17.87
C ASN A 9 -9.63 8.68 18.68
N VAL A 10 -9.87 7.54 19.34
CA VAL A 10 -8.89 6.89 20.22
C VAL A 10 -7.55 6.65 19.51
N ARG A 11 -7.58 6.15 18.29
CA ARG A 11 -6.39 5.82 17.51
C ARG A 11 -5.54 7.06 17.20
N LEU A 12 -6.15 8.11 16.68
CA LEU A 12 -5.45 9.36 16.37
C LEU A 12 -4.87 10.01 17.63
N ARG A 13 -5.57 9.90 18.77
CA ARG A 13 -5.10 10.41 20.05
C ARG A 13 -3.90 9.63 20.55
N GLN A 14 -3.91 8.30 20.47
CA GLN A 14 -2.77 7.45 20.83
C GLN A 14 -1.55 7.73 19.93
N GLU A 15 -1.74 7.90 18.64
CA GLU A 15 -0.67 8.29 17.71
C GLU A 15 -0.08 9.67 18.06
N ALA A 16 -0.93 10.63 18.45
CA ALA A 16 -0.47 11.95 18.87
C ALA A 16 0.34 11.91 20.18
N ILE A 17 -0.05 11.05 21.14
CA ILE A 17 0.70 10.83 22.39
C ILE A 17 2.10 10.27 22.06
N ILE A 18 2.19 9.23 21.28
CA ILE A 18 3.48 8.63 20.87
C ILE A 18 4.36 9.63 20.12
N ARG A 19 3.77 10.40 19.21
CA ARG A 19 4.51 11.45 18.46
C ARG A 19 5.06 12.52 19.38
N SER A 20 4.27 12.95 20.37
CA SER A 20 4.72 13.94 21.35
C SER A 20 5.87 13.42 22.20
N LEU A 21 5.76 12.21 22.75
CA LEU A 21 6.81 11.58 23.55
C LEU A 21 8.11 11.36 22.75
N ARG A 22 8.00 11.02 21.47
CA ARG A 22 9.17 10.90 20.59
C ARG A 22 9.88 12.25 20.38
N ARG A 23 9.11 13.30 20.16
CA ARG A 23 9.67 14.63 19.85
C ARG A 23 10.27 15.31 21.07
N ASN A 24 9.61 15.19 22.21
CA ASN A 24 9.96 15.95 23.42
C ASN A 24 10.86 15.14 24.38
N GLY A 25 11.04 13.84 24.17
CA GLY A 25 11.77 12.93 25.08
C GLY A 25 10.97 12.62 26.34
N SER A 26 10.49 13.64 27.08
CA SER A 26 9.58 13.49 28.22
C SER A 26 8.44 14.51 28.14
N SER A 27 7.30 14.17 28.71
CA SER A 27 6.16 15.09 28.83
C SER A 27 5.32 14.74 30.05
N THR A 28 4.83 15.74 30.74
CA THR A 28 3.93 15.55 31.88
C THR A 28 2.54 15.11 31.41
N ILE A 29 1.77 14.49 32.31
CA ILE A 29 0.37 14.11 32.03
C ILE A 29 -0.45 15.34 31.65
N ALA A 30 -0.22 16.50 32.30
CA ALA A 30 -0.95 17.71 32.01
C ALA A 30 -0.65 18.26 30.61
N GLU A 31 0.60 18.29 30.21
CA GLU A 31 1.01 18.72 28.86
C GLU A 31 0.43 17.81 27.77
N LEU A 32 0.53 16.50 27.93
CA LEU A 32 -0.05 15.54 26.96
C LEU A 32 -1.57 15.67 26.88
N ALA A 33 -2.25 15.78 28.03
CA ALA A 33 -3.69 15.95 28.06
C ALA A 33 -4.13 17.24 27.33
N GLY A 34 -3.40 18.35 27.55
CA GLY A 34 -3.62 19.60 26.80
C GLY A 34 -3.39 19.45 25.29
N GLN A 35 -2.31 18.82 24.89
CA GLN A 35 -1.97 18.61 23.46
C GLN A 35 -2.99 17.77 22.71
N VAL A 36 -3.53 16.72 23.35
CA VAL A 36 -4.49 15.80 22.70
C VAL A 36 -5.96 16.15 22.99
N GLY A 37 -6.21 17.22 23.76
CA GLY A 37 -7.56 17.66 24.12
C GLY A 37 -8.35 16.63 24.93
N ALA A 38 -7.67 15.83 25.77
CA ALA A 38 -8.27 14.78 26.56
C ALA A 38 -8.23 15.06 28.05
N SER A 39 -9.17 14.48 28.82
CA SER A 39 -9.09 14.51 30.27
C SER A 39 -7.91 13.66 30.78
N ARG A 40 -7.43 13.96 32.01
CA ARG A 40 -6.38 13.15 32.66
C ARG A 40 -6.74 11.65 32.69
N SER A 41 -7.98 11.32 33.01
CA SER A 41 -8.45 9.93 33.09
C SER A 41 -8.47 9.25 31.72
N THR A 42 -8.86 9.97 30.68
CA THR A 42 -8.83 9.47 29.30
C THR A 42 -7.38 9.24 28.85
N LEU A 43 -6.48 10.17 29.11
CA LEU A 43 -5.07 10.03 28.78
C LEU A 43 -4.42 8.81 29.47
N LEU A 44 -4.72 8.60 30.77
CA LEU A 44 -4.19 7.43 31.48
C LEU A 44 -4.70 6.11 30.92
N ARG A 45 -5.97 6.04 30.49
CA ARG A 45 -6.50 4.87 29.76
C ARG A 45 -5.76 4.65 28.44
N ASP A 46 -5.53 5.70 27.67
CA ASP A 46 -4.80 5.61 26.41
C ASP A 46 -3.36 5.15 26.62
N ILE A 47 -2.69 5.65 27.67
CA ILE A 47 -1.32 5.22 28.02
C ILE A 47 -1.29 3.73 28.40
N ASN A 48 -2.27 3.27 29.19
CA ASN A 48 -2.35 1.85 29.53
C ASN A 48 -2.62 0.98 28.30
N ALA A 49 -3.54 1.39 27.41
CA ALA A 49 -3.78 0.70 26.15
C ALA A 49 -2.53 0.66 25.25
N LEU A 50 -1.74 1.74 25.22
CA LEU A 50 -0.45 1.76 24.52
C LEU A 50 0.56 0.78 25.15
N ARG A 51 0.60 0.69 26.48
CA ARG A 51 1.45 -0.31 27.17
C ARG A 51 1.03 -1.74 26.85
N GLU A 52 -0.26 -2.03 26.80
CA GLU A 52 -0.82 -3.32 26.40
C GLU A 52 -0.48 -3.63 24.92
N GLN A 53 -0.33 -2.61 24.08
CA GLN A 53 0.13 -2.72 22.69
C GLN A 53 1.66 -2.91 22.57
N GLY A 54 2.39 -2.97 23.70
CA GLY A 54 3.84 -3.22 23.74
C GLY A 54 4.72 -1.96 23.78
N PHE A 55 4.12 -0.75 23.93
CA PHE A 55 4.92 0.45 24.13
C PHE A 55 5.44 0.51 25.59
N VAL A 56 6.75 0.63 25.76
CA VAL A 56 7.35 0.82 27.09
C VAL A 56 7.33 2.32 27.44
N ILE A 57 6.28 2.74 28.11
CA ILE A 57 6.13 4.12 28.60
C ILE A 57 6.45 4.15 30.10
N ARG A 58 7.57 4.76 30.46
CA ARG A 58 8.02 4.90 31.84
C ARG A 58 7.48 6.18 32.44
N SER A 59 7.25 6.15 33.77
CA SER A 59 6.89 7.32 34.55
C SER A 59 8.04 7.66 35.48
N GLU A 60 8.59 8.85 35.37
CA GLU A 60 9.61 9.35 36.29
C GLU A 60 8.95 10.35 37.27
N PRO A 61 8.96 10.06 38.58
CA PRO A 61 8.45 10.99 39.58
C PRO A 61 9.45 12.11 39.82
N GLY A 62 8.94 13.33 40.17
CA GLY A 62 9.75 14.45 40.62
C GLY A 62 9.61 15.73 39.81
N ARG A 63 10.29 16.82 40.25
CA ARG A 63 10.38 18.09 39.54
C ARG A 63 11.14 17.86 38.20
N GLY A 64 10.43 18.02 37.07
CA GLY A 64 10.96 17.70 35.76
C GLY A 64 10.73 16.25 35.30
N GLY A 65 10.13 15.40 36.14
CA GLY A 65 9.67 14.06 35.78
C GLY A 65 8.43 14.08 34.88
N GLY A 66 8.15 12.96 34.23
CA GLY A 66 7.03 12.85 33.32
C GLY A 66 6.94 11.46 32.73
N LEU A 67 6.18 11.34 31.66
CA LEU A 67 6.09 10.14 30.88
C LEU A 67 7.19 10.17 29.80
N GLN A 68 7.94 9.10 29.70
CA GLN A 68 8.97 8.89 28.68
C GLN A 68 8.68 7.64 27.91
N LEU A 69 8.82 7.70 26.58
CA LEU A 69 8.79 6.54 25.72
C LEU A 69 10.21 5.96 25.62
N ASP A 70 10.39 4.70 26.03
CA ASP A 70 11.67 4.04 25.83
C ASP A 70 11.99 3.99 24.34
N PRO A 71 13.14 4.52 23.87
CA PRO A 71 13.51 4.50 22.47
C PRO A 71 13.54 3.08 21.87
N ARG A 72 13.78 2.06 22.70
CA ARG A 72 13.79 0.65 22.28
C ARG A 72 12.39 0.07 22.11
N SER A 73 11.35 0.63 22.78
CA SER A 73 9.96 0.20 22.59
C SER A 73 9.38 0.67 21.26
N VAL A 74 10.08 1.54 20.57
CA VAL A 74 9.75 2.06 19.24
C VAL A 74 10.11 1.08 18.11
N GLN A 75 10.57 -0.11 18.43
CA GLN A 75 10.69 -1.21 17.46
C GLN A 75 9.35 -1.92 17.19
N THR A 76 8.21 -1.23 17.32
CA THR A 76 7.04 -1.64 16.54
C THR A 76 7.38 -1.33 15.10
N ALA A 77 7.78 -2.36 14.37
CA ALA A 77 7.83 -2.29 12.92
C ALA A 77 6.55 -1.61 12.44
N PRO A 78 6.62 -0.60 11.56
CA PRO A 78 5.42 0.02 11.02
C PRO A 78 4.50 -1.11 10.55
N ARG A 79 3.25 -1.12 11.04
CA ARG A 79 2.28 -2.10 10.58
C ARG A 79 1.83 -1.67 9.19
N LEU A 80 2.55 -2.15 8.21
CA LEU A 80 2.18 -1.95 6.82
C LEU A 80 0.96 -2.82 6.50
N SER A 81 0.00 -2.25 5.80
CA SER A 81 -1.09 -3.00 5.17
C SER A 81 -0.54 -3.86 4.03
N VAL A 82 -1.31 -4.85 3.60
CA VAL A 82 -0.92 -5.71 2.47
C VAL A 82 -0.65 -4.87 1.22
N ILE A 83 -1.52 -3.88 0.95
CA ILE A 83 -1.38 -3.03 -0.22
C ILE A 83 -0.15 -2.12 -0.15
N GLU A 84 0.24 -1.63 1.05
CA GLU A 84 1.47 -0.86 1.22
C GLU A 84 2.72 -1.73 0.98
N VAL A 85 2.72 -2.97 1.48
CA VAL A 85 3.80 -3.93 1.21
C VAL A 85 3.86 -4.28 -0.27
N PHE A 86 2.70 -4.54 -0.88
CA PHE A 86 2.60 -4.80 -2.32
C PHE A 86 3.13 -3.63 -3.14
N ALA A 87 2.74 -2.39 -2.84
CA ALA A 87 3.23 -1.20 -3.52
C ALA A 87 4.76 -1.04 -3.43
N LEU A 88 5.36 -1.32 -2.26
CA LEU A 88 6.81 -1.32 -2.11
C LEU A 88 7.48 -2.41 -2.95
N LEU A 89 6.93 -3.62 -2.93
CA LEU A 89 7.45 -4.76 -3.72
C LEU A 89 7.44 -4.47 -5.21
N ILE A 90 6.32 -3.98 -5.75
CA ILE A 90 6.21 -3.69 -7.19
C ILE A 90 7.08 -2.51 -7.60
N SER A 91 7.27 -1.51 -6.72
CA SER A 91 8.16 -0.39 -6.99
C SER A 91 9.62 -0.85 -7.11
N VAL A 92 10.09 -1.67 -6.18
CA VAL A 92 11.45 -2.25 -6.23
C VAL A 92 11.61 -3.15 -7.45
N ALA A 93 10.63 -4.00 -7.74
CA ALA A 93 10.65 -4.90 -8.89
C ALA A 93 10.69 -4.12 -10.23
N SER A 94 9.90 -3.05 -10.35
CA SER A 94 9.88 -2.19 -11.53
C SER A 94 11.22 -1.49 -11.75
N MET A 95 11.81 -0.92 -10.70
CA MET A 95 13.13 -0.28 -10.78
C MET A 95 14.23 -1.27 -11.14
N ARG A 96 14.16 -2.50 -10.62
CA ARG A 96 15.09 -3.57 -10.96
C ARG A 96 14.98 -3.98 -12.43
N ALA A 97 13.76 -4.17 -12.94
CA ALA A 97 13.53 -4.51 -14.34
C ALA A 97 13.99 -3.40 -15.29
N ALA A 98 13.94 -2.14 -14.86
CA ALA A 98 14.50 -1.00 -15.59
C ALA A 98 16.02 -0.89 -15.51
N GLY A 99 16.71 -1.75 -14.74
CA GLY A 99 18.16 -1.67 -14.51
C GLY A 99 18.61 -0.50 -13.62
N ASN A 100 17.69 0.17 -12.96
CA ASN A 100 17.91 1.43 -12.22
C ASN A 100 17.89 1.27 -10.69
N LEU A 101 17.97 0.06 -10.15
CA LEU A 101 17.92 -0.17 -8.71
C LEU A 101 19.34 -0.27 -8.12
N PRO A 102 19.90 0.80 -7.53
CA PRO A 102 21.12 0.72 -6.75
C PRO A 102 20.84 -0.05 -5.45
N PHE A 103 21.85 -0.71 -4.91
CA PHE A 103 21.77 -1.43 -3.63
C PHE A 103 20.65 -2.49 -3.57
N SER A 104 20.42 -3.19 -4.68
CA SER A 104 19.32 -4.16 -4.81
C SER A 104 19.32 -5.24 -3.71
N SER A 105 20.49 -5.75 -3.29
CA SER A 105 20.62 -6.74 -2.22
C SER A 105 20.16 -6.21 -0.86
N VAL A 106 20.37 -4.92 -0.59
CA VAL A 106 19.90 -4.26 0.65
C VAL A 106 18.38 -4.09 0.62
N ALA A 107 17.83 -3.71 -0.53
CA ALA A 107 16.38 -3.63 -0.73
C ALA A 107 15.71 -5.00 -0.54
N ASP A 108 16.29 -6.07 -1.08
CA ASP A 108 15.79 -7.45 -0.89
C ASP A 108 15.79 -7.87 0.58
N THR A 109 16.87 -7.55 1.29
CA THR A 109 16.95 -7.82 2.73
C THR A 109 15.88 -7.07 3.51
N GLY A 110 15.61 -5.81 3.14
CA GLY A 110 14.57 -4.99 3.74
C GLY A 110 13.17 -5.56 3.49
N LEU A 111 12.87 -5.89 2.24
CA LEU A 111 11.58 -6.48 1.85
C LEU A 111 11.33 -7.84 2.54
N ALA A 112 12.35 -8.71 2.61
CA ALA A 112 12.23 -10.00 3.30
C ALA A 112 11.91 -9.82 4.80
N LYS A 113 12.44 -8.78 5.46
CA LYS A 113 12.09 -8.46 6.85
C LYS A 113 10.64 -7.99 6.98
N ILE A 114 10.16 -7.17 6.04
CA ILE A 114 8.78 -6.69 6.00
C ILE A 114 7.83 -7.88 5.82
N GLU A 115 8.08 -8.74 4.84
CA GLU A 115 7.27 -9.94 4.58
C GLU A 115 7.20 -10.86 5.81
N LYS A 116 8.36 -11.10 6.46
CA LYS A 116 8.43 -11.93 7.67
C LYS A 116 7.65 -11.35 8.85
N ALA A 117 7.47 -10.03 8.89
CA ALA A 117 6.72 -9.34 9.94
C ALA A 117 5.21 -9.33 9.71
N LEU A 118 4.73 -9.75 8.52
CA LEU A 118 3.30 -9.82 8.23
C LEU A 118 2.62 -10.99 8.95
N PRO A 119 1.39 -10.81 9.45
CA PRO A 119 0.54 -11.92 9.91
C PRO A 119 0.26 -12.92 8.78
N SER A 120 0.00 -14.18 9.13
CA SER A 120 -0.16 -15.27 8.15
C SER A 120 -1.33 -15.11 7.18
N ASP A 121 -2.44 -14.50 7.63
CA ASP A 121 -3.57 -14.13 6.78
C ASP A 121 -3.15 -13.09 5.73
N LYS A 122 -2.36 -12.11 6.12
CA LYS A 122 -1.85 -11.06 5.24
C LYS A 122 -0.80 -11.56 4.24
N ILE A 123 0.01 -12.56 4.64
CA ILE A 123 0.94 -13.24 3.71
C ILE A 123 0.18 -13.93 2.59
N ARG A 124 -0.97 -14.55 2.88
CA ARG A 124 -1.82 -15.18 1.86
C ARG A 124 -2.36 -14.16 0.85
N ASP A 125 -2.87 -13.03 1.34
CA ASP A 125 -3.37 -11.95 0.49
C ASP A 125 -2.25 -11.38 -0.39
N LEU A 126 -1.06 -11.15 0.19
CA LEU A 126 0.12 -10.69 -0.55
C LEU A 126 0.51 -11.67 -1.66
N ARG A 127 0.56 -12.98 -1.37
CA ARG A 127 0.86 -13.99 -2.39
C ARG A 127 -0.15 -13.96 -3.53
N HIS A 128 -1.44 -13.80 -3.19
CA HIS A 128 -2.49 -13.69 -4.21
C HIS A 128 -2.27 -12.52 -5.17
N PHE A 129 -1.79 -11.36 -4.66
CA PHE A 129 -1.40 -10.24 -5.51
C PHE A 129 -0.16 -10.55 -6.35
N LEU A 130 0.86 -11.17 -5.76
CA LEU A 130 2.10 -11.52 -6.46
C LEU A 130 1.85 -12.52 -7.59
N ASP A 131 0.92 -13.45 -7.42
CA ASP A 131 0.50 -14.41 -8.45
C ASP A 131 -0.18 -13.76 -9.67
N CYS A 132 -0.60 -12.51 -9.53
CA CYS A 132 -1.20 -11.73 -10.61
C CYS A 132 -0.20 -10.73 -11.23
N LEU A 133 1.04 -10.68 -10.74
CA LEU A 133 2.04 -9.70 -11.15
C LEU A 133 3.07 -10.31 -12.10
N TYR A 134 3.22 -9.70 -13.27
CA TYR A 134 4.16 -10.09 -14.31
C TYR A 134 5.08 -8.93 -14.65
N ILE A 135 6.33 -9.26 -14.93
CA ILE A 135 7.36 -8.29 -15.32
C ILE A 135 7.99 -8.76 -16.62
N GLY A 136 8.09 -7.86 -17.57
CA GLY A 136 8.81 -8.03 -18.83
C GLY A 136 9.96 -7.05 -18.97
N GLU A 137 10.52 -7.00 -20.17
CA GLU A 137 11.55 -6.06 -20.55
C GLU A 137 11.01 -4.62 -20.64
N LEU A 138 11.90 -3.67 -20.93
CA LEU A 138 11.51 -2.27 -21.13
C LEU A 138 10.43 -2.15 -22.21
N ALA A 139 9.44 -1.33 -21.96
CA ALA A 139 8.40 -1.04 -22.95
C ALA A 139 9.01 -0.52 -24.26
N PRO A 140 8.40 -0.84 -25.41
CA PRO A 140 8.82 -0.29 -26.71
C PRO A 140 8.91 1.24 -26.66
N GLN A 141 9.88 1.83 -27.36
CA GLN A 141 10.14 3.27 -27.30
C GLN A 141 8.90 4.10 -27.72
N VAL A 142 8.15 3.60 -28.70
CA VAL A 142 6.91 4.23 -29.20
C VAL A 142 5.85 4.35 -28.08
N ASP A 143 5.80 3.40 -27.17
CA ASP A 143 4.82 3.40 -26.07
C ASP A 143 5.24 4.28 -24.89
N ARG A 144 6.51 4.67 -24.80
CA ARG A 144 7.04 5.51 -23.71
C ARG A 144 6.74 7.00 -23.87
N THR A 145 6.06 7.38 -24.92
CA THR A 145 5.61 8.78 -25.13
C THR A 145 4.33 9.07 -24.35
N ASN A 146 4.20 10.30 -23.87
CA ASN A 146 2.99 10.79 -23.19
C ASN A 146 2.60 9.92 -21.97
N ILE A 147 3.58 9.65 -21.08
CA ILE A 147 3.33 8.97 -19.81
C ILE A 147 2.64 9.96 -18.86
N GLY A 148 1.43 9.59 -18.45
CA GLY A 148 0.64 10.36 -17.48
C GLY A 148 0.87 9.92 -16.04
N THR A 149 0.20 10.59 -15.11
CA THR A 149 0.09 10.16 -13.72
C THR A 149 -1.03 9.15 -13.57
N MET A 150 -0.83 8.13 -12.74
CA MET A 150 -1.88 7.18 -12.38
C MET A 150 -2.94 7.86 -11.51
N ASP A 151 -4.20 7.46 -11.68
CA ASP A 151 -5.28 7.86 -10.79
C ASP A 151 -5.03 7.26 -9.39
N PRO A 152 -4.99 8.07 -8.31
CA PRO A 152 -4.75 7.56 -6.96
C PRO A 152 -5.81 6.54 -6.49
N ALA A 153 -7.02 6.60 -7.03
CA ALA A 153 -8.08 5.64 -6.73
C ALA A 153 -7.84 4.25 -7.34
N LEU A 154 -6.95 4.14 -8.32
CA LEU A 154 -6.77 2.88 -9.05
C LEU A 154 -6.23 1.76 -8.15
N LEU A 155 -5.29 2.05 -7.25
CA LEU A 155 -4.66 1.02 -6.43
C LEU A 155 -5.63 0.39 -5.39
N PRO A 156 -6.44 1.16 -4.64
CA PRO A 156 -7.46 0.60 -3.76
C PRO A 156 -8.53 -0.22 -4.51
N GLU A 157 -8.99 0.27 -5.65
CA GLU A 157 -9.98 -0.43 -6.47
C GLU A 157 -9.38 -1.71 -7.09
N PHE A 158 -8.12 -1.67 -7.47
CA PHE A 158 -7.38 -2.83 -7.91
C PHE A 158 -7.27 -3.89 -6.79
N GLU A 159 -6.98 -3.50 -5.55
CA GLU A 159 -6.97 -4.41 -4.40
C GLU A 159 -8.31 -5.12 -4.26
N ALA A 160 -9.41 -4.38 -4.24
CA ALA A 160 -10.76 -4.96 -4.14
C ALA A 160 -11.07 -5.91 -5.31
N ALA A 161 -10.77 -5.47 -6.55
CA ALA A 161 -11.01 -6.25 -7.74
C ALA A 161 -10.28 -7.60 -7.74
N PHE A 162 -8.99 -7.61 -7.34
CA PHE A 162 -8.20 -8.85 -7.34
C PHE A 162 -8.51 -9.77 -6.16
N LEU A 163 -8.69 -9.23 -4.94
CA LEU A 163 -8.99 -10.06 -3.76
C LEU A 163 -10.40 -10.65 -3.79
N GLN A 164 -11.37 -9.87 -4.25
CA GLN A 164 -12.78 -10.27 -4.26
C GLN A 164 -13.26 -10.74 -5.63
N ARG A 165 -12.41 -10.64 -6.67
CA ARG A 165 -12.72 -10.97 -8.07
C ARG A 165 -13.94 -10.20 -8.60
N LEU A 166 -13.97 -8.88 -8.34
CA LEU A 166 -15.02 -8.00 -8.80
C LEU A 166 -14.69 -7.42 -10.17
N HIS A 167 -15.73 -7.20 -10.99
CA HIS A 167 -15.57 -6.45 -12.23
C HIS A 167 -15.12 -5.03 -11.90
N LEU A 168 -14.20 -4.51 -12.70
CA LEU A 168 -13.68 -3.15 -12.58
C LEU A 168 -14.23 -2.31 -13.73
N ARG A 169 -14.90 -1.20 -13.39
CA ARG A 169 -15.33 -0.19 -14.36
C ARG A 169 -14.41 1.01 -14.30
N PHE A 170 -14.08 1.59 -15.46
CA PHE A 170 -13.27 2.79 -15.57
C PHE A 170 -13.47 3.50 -16.91
N ASN A 171 -13.10 4.77 -16.96
CA ASN A 171 -12.95 5.52 -18.19
C ASN A 171 -11.53 5.34 -18.72
N TYR A 172 -11.40 5.06 -20.02
CA TYR A 172 -10.11 4.78 -20.66
C TYR A 172 -9.93 5.67 -21.88
N ARG A 173 -8.76 6.32 -21.96
CA ARG A 173 -8.35 7.09 -23.12
C ARG A 173 -7.28 6.31 -23.89
N ASP A 174 -7.57 5.91 -25.10
CA ASP A 174 -6.65 5.10 -25.91
C ASP A 174 -5.48 5.91 -26.50
N ALA A 175 -4.62 5.26 -27.30
CA ALA A 175 -3.47 5.91 -27.92
C ALA A 175 -3.87 6.95 -28.98
N LYS A 176 -5.08 6.85 -29.55
CA LYS A 176 -5.62 7.80 -30.53
C LYS A 176 -6.33 8.98 -29.87
N GLY A 177 -6.47 8.96 -28.53
CA GLY A 177 -7.17 9.99 -27.77
C GLY A 177 -8.67 9.72 -27.62
N GLU A 178 -9.18 8.61 -28.13
CA GLU A 178 -10.57 8.21 -28.02
C GLU A 178 -10.90 7.79 -26.60
N SER A 179 -11.99 8.33 -26.04
CA SER A 179 -12.45 7.99 -24.70
C SER A 179 -13.55 6.95 -24.74
N SER A 180 -13.49 5.97 -23.85
CA SER A 180 -14.51 4.93 -23.74
C SER A 180 -14.63 4.46 -22.29
N THR A 181 -15.85 4.08 -21.88
CA THR A 181 -16.07 3.42 -20.61
C THR A 181 -15.87 1.91 -20.79
N ARG A 182 -15.14 1.30 -19.87
CA ARG A 182 -14.84 -0.14 -19.86
C ARG A 182 -15.38 -0.79 -18.60
N VAL A 183 -15.87 -2.01 -18.76
CA VAL A 183 -16.19 -2.93 -17.67
C VAL A 183 -15.46 -4.22 -17.97
N VAL A 184 -14.50 -4.59 -17.10
CA VAL A 184 -13.59 -5.69 -17.39
C VAL A 184 -13.44 -6.61 -16.18
N GLU A 185 -12.90 -7.81 -16.43
CA GLU A 185 -12.51 -8.79 -15.43
C GLU A 185 -10.96 -8.72 -15.24
N PRO A 186 -10.44 -8.06 -14.19
CA PRO A 186 -9.00 -7.98 -13.94
C PRO A 186 -8.35 -9.34 -13.77
N GLN A 187 -7.32 -9.67 -14.54
CA GLN A 187 -6.66 -10.98 -14.48
C GLN A 187 -5.19 -10.89 -14.05
N ALA A 188 -4.48 -9.83 -14.46
CA ALA A 188 -3.09 -9.64 -14.11
C ALA A 188 -2.68 -8.16 -14.16
N MET A 189 -1.57 -7.83 -13.52
CA MET A 189 -0.81 -6.61 -13.70
C MET A 189 0.48 -6.94 -14.45
N LEU A 190 0.77 -6.22 -15.52
CA LEU A 190 1.99 -6.36 -16.31
C LEU A 190 2.82 -5.08 -16.20
N ILE A 191 4.08 -5.23 -15.80
CA ILE A 191 5.05 -4.14 -15.71
C ILE A 191 6.06 -4.29 -16.84
N LEU A 192 6.04 -3.33 -17.78
CA LEU A 192 7.05 -3.13 -18.81
C LEU A 192 7.68 -1.75 -18.57
N PRO A 193 8.74 -1.62 -17.77
CA PRO A 193 9.22 -0.31 -17.34
C PRO A 193 9.43 0.69 -18.48
N PRO A 194 9.01 1.97 -18.34
CA PRO A 194 8.36 2.57 -17.19
C PRO A 194 6.82 2.42 -17.17
N LEU A 195 6.24 1.61 -18.02
CA LEU A 195 4.80 1.46 -18.19
C LEU A 195 4.22 0.30 -17.37
N TRP A 196 2.99 0.48 -16.93
CA TRP A 196 2.22 -0.46 -16.15
C TRP A 196 0.89 -0.71 -16.84
N TYR A 197 0.49 -1.98 -16.93
CA TYR A 197 -0.73 -2.38 -17.63
C TYR A 197 -1.61 -3.22 -16.70
N LEU A 198 -2.89 -2.90 -16.69
CA LEU A 198 -3.93 -3.81 -16.24
C LEU A 198 -4.22 -4.78 -17.39
N VAL A 199 -4.00 -6.06 -17.18
CA VAL A 199 -4.40 -7.11 -18.11
C VAL A 199 -5.73 -7.66 -17.66
N ALA A 200 -6.75 -7.51 -18.49
CA ALA A 200 -8.11 -7.88 -18.15
C ALA A 200 -8.83 -8.54 -19.30
N TRP A 201 -9.76 -9.43 -19.00
CA TRP A 201 -10.72 -9.93 -19.95
C TRP A 201 -11.80 -8.86 -20.16
N ASP A 202 -12.02 -8.48 -21.40
CA ASP A 202 -13.09 -7.54 -21.80
C ASP A 202 -14.29 -8.37 -22.31
N PRO A 203 -15.38 -8.53 -21.53
CA PRO A 203 -16.52 -9.34 -21.94
C PRO A 203 -17.22 -8.81 -23.20
N ALA A 204 -17.16 -7.49 -23.46
CA ALA A 204 -17.75 -6.89 -24.65
C ALA A 204 -16.97 -7.20 -25.94
N ARG A 205 -15.72 -7.63 -25.80
CA ARG A 205 -14.83 -7.97 -26.92
C ARG A 205 -14.49 -9.45 -26.95
N GLU A 206 -14.85 -10.20 -25.90
CA GLU A 206 -14.52 -11.60 -25.70
C GLU A 206 -13.01 -11.89 -25.88
N ASP A 207 -12.17 -10.97 -25.34
CA ASP A 207 -10.71 -11.04 -25.55
C ASP A 207 -9.96 -10.39 -24.38
N PHE A 208 -8.69 -10.77 -24.20
CA PHE A 208 -7.79 -10.10 -23.28
C PHE A 208 -7.36 -8.74 -23.82
N ARG A 209 -7.34 -7.75 -22.95
CA ARG A 209 -6.90 -6.38 -23.25
C ARG A 209 -5.89 -5.89 -22.24
N HIS A 210 -4.90 -5.16 -22.74
CA HIS A 210 -3.90 -4.49 -21.95
C HIS A 210 -4.24 -3.00 -21.86
N PHE A 211 -4.57 -2.53 -20.66
CA PHE A 211 -4.91 -1.12 -20.43
C PHE A 211 -3.74 -0.45 -19.70
N ARG A 212 -3.13 0.56 -20.31
CA ARG A 212 -2.12 1.37 -19.63
C ARG A 212 -2.75 2.02 -18.40
N MET A 213 -2.15 1.81 -17.23
CA MET A 213 -2.74 2.25 -15.96
C MET A 213 -2.74 3.78 -15.83
N ASP A 214 -1.80 4.48 -16.45
CA ASP A 214 -1.75 5.95 -16.51
C ASP A 214 -2.83 6.59 -17.40
N ARG A 215 -3.60 5.77 -18.13
CA ARG A 215 -4.74 6.19 -18.98
C ARG A 215 -6.11 5.81 -18.42
N ILE A 216 -6.13 5.16 -17.26
CA ILE A 216 -7.34 4.80 -16.52
C ILE A 216 -7.76 5.98 -15.66
N ARG A 217 -9.06 6.29 -15.64
CA ARG A 217 -9.65 7.35 -14.82
C ARG A 217 -10.95 6.86 -14.18
N GLU A 218 -11.21 7.36 -12.97
CA GLU A 218 -12.44 7.07 -12.24
C GLU A 218 -12.70 5.55 -12.12
N PRO A 219 -11.71 4.76 -11.68
CA PRO A 219 -11.91 3.32 -11.50
C PRO A 219 -12.83 3.07 -10.31
N TYR A 220 -13.71 2.06 -10.42
CA TYR A 220 -14.44 1.51 -9.29
C TYR A 220 -14.87 0.07 -9.53
N CYS A 221 -14.91 -0.70 -8.45
CA CYS A 221 -15.42 -2.06 -8.46
C CYS A 221 -16.93 -2.11 -8.49
N ILE A 222 -17.49 -3.03 -9.26
CA ILE A 222 -18.95 -3.23 -9.33
C ILE A 222 -19.31 -4.31 -8.28
N GLU A 223 -19.97 -3.88 -7.20
CA GLU A 223 -20.43 -4.78 -6.16
C GLU A 223 -21.37 -5.86 -6.69
N GLY A 224 -21.32 -7.05 -6.10
CA GLY A 224 -22.18 -8.18 -6.47
C GLY A 224 -21.79 -8.88 -7.79
N THR A 225 -20.75 -8.42 -8.47
CA THR A 225 -20.20 -9.08 -9.66
C THR A 225 -19.04 -9.99 -9.28
N THR A 226 -18.91 -11.13 -9.92
CA THR A 226 -17.75 -12.00 -9.76
C THR A 226 -17.35 -12.60 -11.10
N PHE A 227 -16.04 -12.85 -11.26
CA PHE A 227 -15.51 -13.50 -12.45
C PHE A 227 -14.61 -14.69 -12.08
N ARG A 228 -14.35 -15.55 -13.05
CA ARG A 228 -13.40 -16.66 -12.90
C ARG A 228 -12.00 -16.21 -13.31
N LYS A 229 -10.98 -16.63 -12.55
CA LYS A 229 -9.59 -16.44 -12.96
C LYS A 229 -9.39 -17.19 -14.28
N ARG A 230 -8.85 -16.46 -15.28
CA ARG A 230 -8.46 -16.99 -16.59
C ARG A 230 -6.94 -17.07 -16.65
N ASN A 231 -6.43 -18.05 -17.39
CA ASN A 231 -5.00 -18.12 -17.66
C ASN A 231 -4.63 -17.06 -18.70
N VAL A 232 -3.76 -16.15 -18.32
CA VAL A 232 -3.20 -15.15 -19.26
C VAL A 232 -1.92 -15.72 -19.82
N VAL A 233 -1.84 -15.76 -21.14
CA VAL A 233 -0.62 -16.16 -21.84
C VAL A 233 0.11 -14.87 -22.24
N PHE A 234 1.37 -14.77 -21.89
CA PHE A 234 2.24 -13.67 -22.27
C PHE A 234 3.30 -14.16 -23.25
N ASP A 235 3.80 -13.25 -24.07
CA ASP A 235 4.91 -13.51 -24.99
C ASP A 235 6.21 -13.84 -24.22
N ASP A 236 7.19 -14.38 -24.93
CA ASP A 236 8.53 -14.64 -24.39
C ASP A 236 9.16 -13.38 -23.82
N GLY A 237 9.79 -13.51 -22.65
CA GLY A 237 10.39 -12.38 -21.92
C GLY A 237 9.53 -11.79 -20.79
N VAL A 238 8.25 -12.14 -20.69
CA VAL A 238 7.39 -11.81 -19.56
C VAL A 238 7.37 -12.98 -18.57
N ARG A 239 7.61 -12.68 -17.28
CA ARG A 239 7.69 -13.70 -16.22
C ARG A 239 6.94 -13.26 -14.97
N PRO A 240 6.40 -14.18 -14.18
CA PRO A 240 5.85 -13.87 -12.86
C PRO A 240 6.91 -13.24 -11.95
N LEU A 241 6.53 -12.30 -11.13
CA LEU A 241 7.45 -11.62 -10.20
C LEU A 241 8.16 -12.60 -9.25
N ASP A 242 7.45 -13.62 -8.79
CA ASP A 242 7.99 -14.60 -7.83
C ASP A 242 9.17 -15.40 -8.40
N ASN A 243 9.19 -15.67 -9.71
CA ASN A 243 10.32 -16.33 -10.40
C ASN A 243 11.54 -15.42 -10.58
N SER A 244 11.45 -14.12 -10.35
CA SER A 244 12.56 -13.17 -10.53
C SER A 244 13.49 -13.09 -9.31
N ARG A 245 13.13 -13.78 -8.20
CA ARG A 245 13.90 -13.81 -6.95
C ARG A 245 14.92 -14.94 -6.84
N ARG A 246 15.03 -15.78 -7.88
CA ARG A 246 16.04 -16.88 -7.95
C ARG A 246 17.28 -16.48 -8.72
#